data_439a1feb1dbb9db18fba865d19984430
#
_entry.id   439a1feb1dbb9db18fba865d19984430
#
_cell.length_a   1.000
_cell.length_b   1.000
_cell.length_c   1.000
_cell.angle_alpha   90.00
_cell.angle_beta   90.00
_cell.angle_gamma   90.00
#
_symmetry.space_group_name_H-M   'P 1'
#
loop_
_entity.id
_entity.type
_entity.pdbx_description
1 polymer ?
#
loop_
_entity_poly.entity_id
_entity_poly.type
_entity_poly.pdbx_seq_one_letter_code
_entity_poly.pdbx_strand_id
1 'polypeptide(L)'
;MKKFFTGILIFAVLVRFVMPLNVCAETLTYFSPRSNLQNIDIHWLNKSLKSKRLYIAMYSFTDYKIAKDLIYLAGKGVKIYLYRDDKQMKDRTDRTYMLRNVRNIYIKAKRDRGFWNIMHDKIFIIPGIVFREGSANWSPSAEGASCYNYKCGPQENQDNNATYITDKREINTALHNFLRIWNRKSNINVN
;
A
#
# COMPACT_ATOMS: atom_id res chain seq x y z
N MET A 1 -62.08 -10.05 53.56
CA MET A 1 -61.77 -9.40 52.27
C MET A 1 -60.25 -9.23 52.16
N LYS A 2 -59.59 -10.04 51.34
CA LYS A 2 -58.14 -9.95 51.11
C LYS A 2 -57.91 -9.19 49.79
N LYS A 3 -57.26 -8.04 49.83
CA LYS A 3 -56.85 -7.27 48.66
C LYS A 3 -55.55 -7.82 48.10
N PHE A 4 -55.58 -8.33 46.84
CA PHE A 4 -54.38 -8.70 46.08
C PHE A 4 -53.82 -7.44 45.44
N PHE A 5 -52.57 -7.08 45.75
CA PHE A 5 -51.82 -6.05 45.03
C PHE A 5 -51.01 -6.75 43.92
N THR A 6 -51.38 -6.50 42.70
CA THR A 6 -50.67 -6.95 41.50
C THR A 6 -49.61 -5.91 41.17
N GLY A 7 -48.33 -6.20 41.49
CA GLY A 7 -47.20 -5.36 41.10
C GLY A 7 -46.85 -5.59 39.63
N ILE A 8 -46.97 -4.59 38.80
CA ILE A 8 -46.49 -4.58 37.40
C ILE A 8 -44.98 -4.26 37.43
N LEU A 9 -44.14 -5.25 37.07
CA LEU A 9 -42.70 -5.07 36.91
C LEU A 9 -42.42 -4.52 35.50
N ILE A 10 -42.08 -3.23 35.36
CA ILE A 10 -41.72 -2.61 34.08
C ILE A 10 -40.23 -2.89 33.86
N PHE A 11 -39.92 -3.79 32.90
CA PHE A 11 -38.58 -4.04 32.43
C PHE A 11 -38.19 -2.94 31.44
N ALA A 12 -37.40 -1.96 31.87
CA ALA A 12 -36.82 -0.97 30.99
C ALA A 12 -35.64 -1.57 30.21
N VAL A 13 -35.86 -1.92 28.94
CA VAL A 13 -34.79 -2.35 28.02
C VAL A 13 -34.00 -1.12 27.59
N LEU A 14 -32.81 -0.95 28.16
CA LEU A 14 -31.84 0.07 27.74
C LEU A 14 -31.23 -0.34 26.40
N VAL A 15 -31.80 0.11 25.29
CA VAL A 15 -31.19 0.00 23.97
C VAL A 15 -30.03 0.99 23.91
N ARG A 16 -28.79 0.50 24.10
CA ARG A 16 -27.59 1.28 23.83
C ARG A 16 -27.47 1.52 22.31
N PHE A 17 -27.82 2.70 21.89
CA PHE A 17 -27.53 3.17 20.53
C PHE A 17 -26.01 3.36 20.42
N VAL A 18 -25.30 2.37 19.88
CA VAL A 18 -23.91 2.52 19.50
C VAL A 18 -23.90 3.31 18.19
N MET A 19 -23.74 4.62 18.29
CA MET A 19 -23.49 5.43 17.09
C MET A 19 -22.19 4.92 16.44
N PRO A 20 -22.20 4.58 15.14
CA PRO A 20 -20.97 4.26 14.46
C PRO A 20 -20.06 5.50 14.53
N LEU A 21 -18.89 5.36 15.12
CA LEU A 21 -17.83 6.37 15.00
C LEU A 21 -17.56 6.56 13.50
N ASN A 22 -18.03 7.67 12.96
CA ASN A 22 -17.64 8.11 11.63
C ASN A 22 -16.13 8.38 11.66
N VAL A 23 -15.33 7.38 11.30
CA VAL A 23 -13.90 7.58 11.05
C VAL A 23 -13.82 8.53 9.86
N CYS A 24 -13.43 9.77 10.13
CA CYS A 24 -13.25 10.77 9.09
C CYS A 24 -12.19 10.26 8.11
N ALA A 25 -12.47 10.36 6.82
CA ALA A 25 -11.48 10.04 5.81
C ALA A 25 -10.32 11.05 5.91
N GLU A 26 -9.09 10.56 5.93
CA GLU A 26 -7.90 11.40 6.02
C GLU A 26 -7.08 11.30 4.75
N THR A 27 -6.44 12.42 4.40
CA THR A 27 -5.43 12.50 3.35
C THR A 27 -4.18 13.11 3.95
N LEU A 28 -3.09 12.33 4.01
CA LEU A 28 -1.82 12.71 4.60
C LEU A 28 -0.75 12.74 3.51
N THR A 29 -0.11 13.89 3.31
CA THR A 29 0.97 14.03 2.33
C THR A 29 2.29 14.34 3.03
N TYR A 30 3.32 13.61 2.64
CA TYR A 30 4.68 13.79 3.12
C TYR A 30 5.63 14.03 1.95
N PHE A 31 6.71 14.74 2.20
CA PHE A 31 7.69 15.16 1.19
C PHE A 31 9.09 14.69 1.57
N SER A 32 9.78 14.00 0.67
CA SER A 32 11.23 13.76 0.77
C SER A 32 12.01 14.98 0.28
N PRO A 33 13.21 15.21 0.75
CA PRO A 33 13.92 14.47 1.80
C PRO A 33 13.55 14.88 3.23
N ARG A 34 12.62 15.83 3.41
CA ARG A 34 12.19 16.32 4.73
C ARG A 34 11.59 15.22 5.59
N SER A 35 10.89 14.26 4.96
CA SER A 35 10.32 13.08 5.59
C SER A 35 11.00 11.82 5.06
N ASN A 36 11.23 10.84 5.92
CA ASN A 36 11.65 9.50 5.51
C ASN A 36 10.44 8.70 5.01
N LEU A 37 10.18 8.78 3.69
CA LEU A 37 9.04 8.09 3.07
C LEU A 37 9.17 6.56 3.16
N GLN A 38 10.39 6.00 3.16
CA GLN A 38 10.61 4.56 3.34
C GLN A 38 9.99 4.04 4.65
N ASN A 39 10.28 4.74 5.76
CA ASN A 39 9.75 4.32 7.06
C ASN A 39 8.22 4.50 7.14
N ILE A 40 7.68 5.54 6.50
CA ILE A 40 6.24 5.78 6.43
C ILE A 40 5.57 4.71 5.56
N ASP A 41 6.13 4.39 4.39
CA ASP A 41 5.63 3.31 3.53
C ASP A 41 5.63 1.96 4.28
N ILE A 42 6.73 1.59 4.95
CA ILE A 42 6.82 0.36 5.75
C ILE A 42 5.75 0.33 6.86
N HIS A 43 5.53 1.47 7.56
CA HIS A 43 4.48 1.56 8.57
C HIS A 43 3.09 1.23 7.97
N TRP A 44 2.75 1.80 6.82
CA TRP A 44 1.48 1.54 6.16
C TRP A 44 1.41 0.12 5.59
N LEU A 45 2.47 -0.37 4.92
CA LEU A 45 2.53 -1.72 4.36
C LEU A 45 2.20 -2.79 5.42
N ASN A 46 2.68 -2.60 6.65
CA ASN A 46 2.41 -3.51 7.77
C ASN A 46 0.91 -3.56 8.19
N LYS A 47 0.09 -2.56 7.83
CA LYS A 47 -1.37 -2.63 8.02
C LYS A 47 -2.02 -3.71 7.14
N SER A 48 -1.34 -4.16 6.08
CA SER A 48 -1.82 -5.26 5.22
C SER A 48 -1.96 -6.60 5.96
N LEU A 49 -1.33 -6.76 7.13
CA LEU A 49 -1.55 -7.90 8.02
C LEU A 49 -3.02 -8.06 8.44
N LYS A 50 -3.80 -6.97 8.46
CA LYS A 50 -5.24 -6.99 8.76
C LYS A 50 -6.07 -7.42 7.54
N SER A 51 -5.81 -6.86 6.36
CA SER A 51 -6.57 -7.14 5.13
C SER A 51 -6.16 -8.43 4.44
N LYS A 52 -4.95 -8.94 4.72
CA LYS A 52 -4.30 -10.09 4.07
C LYS A 52 -4.12 -9.93 2.56
N ARG A 53 -4.23 -8.69 2.05
CA ARG A 53 -4.06 -8.36 0.62
C ARG A 53 -3.32 -7.04 0.47
N LEU A 54 -2.43 -6.99 -0.52
CA LEU A 54 -1.65 -5.81 -0.88
C LEU A 54 -1.49 -5.78 -2.41
N TYR A 55 -1.81 -4.65 -3.02
CA TYR A 55 -1.69 -4.41 -4.45
C TYR A 55 -0.70 -3.27 -4.67
N ILE A 56 0.29 -3.49 -5.52
CA ILE A 56 1.40 -2.56 -5.73
C ILE A 56 1.62 -2.37 -7.23
N ALA A 57 1.67 -1.12 -7.69
CA ALA A 57 2.24 -0.78 -8.99
C ALA A 57 3.39 0.22 -8.74
N MET A 58 4.61 -0.21 -9.00
CA MET A 58 5.80 0.56 -8.66
C MET A 58 6.78 0.58 -9.85
N TYR A 59 7.04 1.77 -10.37
CA TYR A 59 7.90 1.95 -11.54
C TYR A 59 9.34 1.56 -11.24
N SER A 60 10.04 2.29 -10.38
CA SER A 60 11.40 1.93 -9.96
C SER A 60 11.38 1.35 -8.54
N PHE A 61 12.06 0.23 -8.34
CA PHE A 61 12.07 -0.48 -7.08
C PHE A 61 13.48 -0.99 -6.75
N THR A 62 14.27 -0.15 -6.12
CA THR A 62 15.65 -0.46 -5.74
C THR A 62 15.83 -0.55 -4.21
N ASP A 63 14.76 -0.30 -3.43
CA ASP A 63 14.83 -0.34 -1.98
C ASP A 63 14.86 -1.77 -1.45
N TYR A 64 16.00 -2.10 -0.81
CA TYR A 64 16.22 -3.41 -0.20
C TYR A 64 15.37 -3.64 1.05
N LYS A 65 15.14 -2.59 1.84
CA LYS A 65 14.40 -2.68 3.11
C LYS A 65 12.93 -2.98 2.87
N ILE A 66 12.32 -2.28 1.89
CA ILE A 66 10.94 -2.55 1.46
C ILE A 66 10.85 -3.96 0.86
N ALA A 67 11.82 -4.39 0.03
CA ALA A 67 11.80 -5.76 -0.50
C ALA A 67 11.78 -6.82 0.61
N LYS A 68 12.59 -6.65 1.66
CA LYS A 68 12.58 -7.55 2.83
C LYS A 68 11.26 -7.51 3.61
N ASP A 69 10.66 -6.31 3.76
CA ASP A 69 9.36 -6.17 4.42
C ASP A 69 8.25 -6.89 3.65
N LEU A 70 8.24 -6.79 2.31
CA LEU A 70 7.29 -7.54 1.48
C LEU A 70 7.45 -9.07 1.63
N ILE A 71 8.68 -9.57 1.70
CA ILE A 71 8.94 -10.99 1.96
C ILE A 71 8.40 -11.41 3.34
N TYR A 72 8.65 -10.59 4.36
CA TYR A 72 8.13 -10.81 5.70
C TYR A 72 6.59 -10.86 5.72
N LEU A 73 5.92 -9.88 5.09
CA LEU A 73 4.46 -9.80 5.00
C LEU A 73 3.87 -11.03 4.27
N ALA A 74 4.50 -11.45 3.18
CA ALA A 74 4.11 -12.66 2.45
C ALA A 74 4.25 -13.92 3.30
N GLY A 75 5.31 -14.01 4.10
CA GLY A 75 5.51 -15.08 5.10
C GLY A 75 4.45 -15.10 6.20
N LYS A 76 3.85 -13.94 6.51
CA LYS A 76 2.69 -13.79 7.42
C LYS A 76 1.33 -14.01 6.74
N GLY A 77 1.33 -14.49 5.50
CA GLY A 77 0.13 -14.87 4.76
C GLY A 77 -0.56 -13.71 4.01
N VAL A 78 0.10 -12.57 3.85
CA VAL A 78 -0.40 -11.49 3.01
C VAL A 78 -0.20 -11.89 1.54
N LYS A 79 -1.27 -11.85 0.73
CA LYS A 79 -1.18 -12.03 -0.72
C LYS A 79 -0.81 -10.70 -1.37
N ILE A 80 0.35 -10.67 -2.01
CA ILE A 80 0.94 -9.47 -2.61
C ILE A 80 0.88 -9.58 -4.13
N TYR A 81 0.26 -8.59 -4.78
CA TYR A 81 0.15 -8.47 -6.23
C TYR A 81 1.01 -7.29 -6.68
N LEU A 82 2.19 -7.58 -7.25
CA LEU A 82 3.18 -6.59 -7.66
C LEU A 82 3.17 -6.41 -9.18
N TYR A 83 2.80 -5.22 -9.64
CA TYR A 83 2.80 -4.83 -11.04
C TYR A 83 3.98 -3.92 -11.35
N ARG A 84 4.80 -4.32 -12.31
CA ARG A 84 6.08 -3.67 -12.62
C ARG A 84 6.14 -3.20 -14.08
N ASP A 85 7.13 -2.40 -14.36
CA ASP A 85 7.57 -2.10 -15.73
C ASP A 85 8.65 -3.10 -16.16
N ASP A 86 8.48 -3.76 -17.32
CA ASP A 86 9.41 -4.78 -17.81
C ASP A 86 10.82 -4.23 -18.05
N LYS A 87 10.92 -2.99 -18.52
CA LYS A 87 12.22 -2.34 -18.75
C LYS A 87 12.92 -2.02 -17.44
N GLN A 88 12.18 -1.50 -16.46
CA GLN A 88 12.76 -1.19 -15.13
C GLN A 88 13.26 -2.42 -14.39
N MET A 89 12.62 -3.56 -14.54
CA MET A 89 13.08 -4.80 -13.91
C MET A 89 14.41 -5.35 -14.48
N LYS A 90 14.88 -4.80 -15.61
CA LYS A 90 16.19 -5.14 -16.19
C LYS A 90 17.34 -4.32 -15.60
N ASP A 91 17.01 -3.28 -14.79
CA ASP A 91 18.01 -2.50 -14.07
C ASP A 91 18.76 -3.38 -13.06
N ARG A 92 20.10 -3.24 -13.00
CA ARG A 92 20.97 -4.03 -12.12
C ARG A 92 20.67 -3.81 -10.63
N THR A 93 20.08 -2.69 -10.27
CA THR A 93 19.73 -2.33 -8.90
C THR A 93 18.29 -2.71 -8.51
N ASP A 94 17.46 -3.13 -9.47
CA ASP A 94 16.07 -3.53 -9.23
C ASP A 94 15.99 -4.68 -8.22
N ARG A 95 15.05 -4.61 -7.29
CA ARG A 95 14.86 -5.60 -6.21
C ARG A 95 13.77 -6.62 -6.46
N THR A 96 13.08 -6.55 -7.61
CA THR A 96 12.03 -7.52 -7.95
C THR A 96 12.54 -8.95 -7.95
N TYR A 97 13.84 -9.18 -8.27
CA TYR A 97 14.43 -10.51 -8.26
C TYR A 97 14.35 -11.20 -6.88
N MET A 98 14.39 -10.42 -5.78
CA MET A 98 14.28 -10.95 -4.41
C MET A 98 12.90 -11.54 -4.11
N LEU A 99 11.88 -11.11 -4.85
CA LEU A 99 10.47 -11.46 -4.64
C LEU A 99 10.01 -12.62 -5.54
N ARG A 100 10.82 -12.99 -6.55
CA ARG A 100 10.48 -14.10 -7.46
C ARG A 100 10.42 -15.41 -6.69
N ASN A 101 9.39 -16.21 -7.01
CA ASN A 101 9.15 -17.51 -6.38
C ASN A 101 8.88 -17.48 -4.86
N VAL A 102 8.70 -16.29 -4.27
CA VAL A 102 8.26 -16.19 -2.88
C VAL A 102 6.77 -16.52 -2.79
N ARG A 103 6.42 -17.48 -1.93
CA ARG A 103 5.01 -17.85 -1.70
C ARG A 103 4.18 -16.62 -1.35
N ASN A 104 2.96 -16.52 -1.89
CA ASN A 104 2.03 -15.40 -1.73
C ASN A 104 2.45 -14.09 -2.43
N ILE A 105 3.52 -14.06 -3.21
CA ILE A 105 3.87 -12.92 -4.05
C ILE A 105 3.63 -13.31 -5.52
N TYR A 106 2.81 -12.50 -6.19
CA TYR A 106 2.45 -12.65 -7.60
C TYR A 106 2.97 -11.43 -8.34
N ILE A 107 3.76 -11.65 -9.39
CA ILE A 107 4.41 -10.55 -10.12
C ILE A 107 3.98 -10.58 -11.57
N LYS A 108 3.50 -9.45 -12.06
CA LYS A 108 3.26 -9.20 -13.48
C LYS A 108 3.99 -7.95 -13.93
N ALA A 109 4.32 -7.88 -15.19
CA ALA A 109 4.93 -6.70 -15.78
C ALA A 109 4.16 -6.23 -17.00
N LYS A 110 4.12 -4.90 -17.20
CA LYS A 110 3.73 -4.30 -18.46
C LYS A 110 4.85 -4.56 -19.47
N ARG A 111 4.53 -5.27 -20.55
CA ARG A 111 5.47 -5.60 -21.63
C ARG A 111 6.07 -4.31 -22.24
N ASP A 112 7.37 -4.27 -22.34
CA ASP A 112 8.08 -3.22 -23.07
C ASP A 112 7.67 -3.24 -24.55
N ARG A 113 7.16 -2.12 -25.06
CA ARG A 113 6.76 -1.91 -26.46
C ARG A 113 7.24 -0.55 -26.96
N GLY A 114 8.38 -0.08 -26.47
CA GLY A 114 8.98 1.18 -26.86
C GLY A 114 8.82 2.29 -25.83
N PHE A 115 9.39 3.45 -26.16
CA PHE A 115 9.67 4.54 -25.22
C PHE A 115 8.44 5.07 -24.44
N TRP A 116 7.29 5.15 -25.10
CA TRP A 116 6.07 5.74 -24.52
C TRP A 116 5.16 4.72 -23.80
N ASN A 117 5.46 3.44 -23.89
CA ASN A 117 4.60 2.39 -23.35
C ASN A 117 5.07 1.88 -21.99
N ILE A 118 5.32 2.76 -21.05
CA ILE A 118 5.80 2.43 -19.71
C ILE A 118 4.66 2.25 -18.68
N MET A 119 4.91 1.54 -17.61
CA MET A 119 4.11 1.54 -16.38
C MET A 119 4.78 2.50 -15.39
N HIS A 120 4.22 3.69 -15.19
CA HIS A 120 4.88 4.76 -14.42
C HIS A 120 4.23 5.04 -13.06
N ASP A 121 3.30 4.20 -12.64
CA ASP A 121 2.65 4.34 -11.33
C ASP A 121 3.63 4.10 -10.16
N LYS A 122 3.37 4.79 -9.05
CA LYS A 122 4.06 4.61 -7.78
C LYS A 122 3.01 4.55 -6.68
N ILE A 123 2.28 3.45 -6.68
CA ILE A 123 1.12 3.26 -5.81
C ILE A 123 1.19 1.96 -5.03
N PHE A 124 0.57 1.94 -3.87
CA PHE A 124 0.08 0.71 -3.27
C PHE A 124 -1.32 0.88 -2.67
N ILE A 125 -2.05 -0.23 -2.58
CA ILE A 125 -3.42 -0.26 -2.10
C ILE A 125 -3.56 -1.39 -1.10
N ILE A 126 -4.01 -1.05 0.10
CA ILE A 126 -4.45 -2.01 1.12
C ILE A 126 -5.97 -1.89 1.23
N PRO A 127 -6.74 -2.89 0.74
CA PRO A 127 -8.20 -2.80 0.66
C PRO A 127 -8.84 -2.38 1.97
N GLY A 128 -9.68 -1.33 1.92
CA GLY A 128 -10.41 -0.79 3.06
C GLY A 128 -9.55 -0.07 4.10
N ILE A 129 -8.24 0.10 3.87
CA ILE A 129 -7.32 0.72 4.83
C ILE A 129 -6.67 1.97 4.26
N VAL A 130 -5.95 1.86 3.12
CA VAL A 130 -5.23 2.99 2.53
C VAL A 130 -4.96 2.79 1.05
N PHE A 131 -4.97 3.89 0.30
CA PHE A 131 -4.39 4.06 -1.01
C PHE A 131 -3.22 5.04 -0.91
N ARG A 132 -2.02 4.61 -1.31
CA ARG A 132 -0.84 5.46 -1.42
C ARG A 132 -0.58 5.79 -2.87
N GLU A 133 -0.34 7.08 -3.14
CA GLU A 133 0.11 7.57 -4.45
C GLU A 133 1.20 8.64 -4.28
N GLY A 134 1.82 9.07 -5.38
CA GLY A 134 2.77 10.18 -5.38
C GLY A 134 3.87 10.02 -6.44
N SER A 135 4.87 10.90 -6.35
CA SER A 135 6.02 10.88 -7.27
C SER A 135 7.14 9.94 -6.82
N ALA A 136 7.21 9.63 -5.51
CA ALA A 136 8.30 8.84 -4.94
C ALA A 136 8.28 7.38 -5.41
N ASN A 137 9.33 6.96 -6.12
CA ASN A 137 9.64 5.56 -6.34
C ASN A 137 10.13 4.89 -5.05
N TRP A 138 10.14 3.58 -5.00
CA TRP A 138 10.80 2.83 -3.94
C TRP A 138 12.32 2.72 -4.21
N SER A 139 12.98 3.82 -3.96
CA SER A 139 14.44 3.92 -3.99
C SER A 139 14.90 4.80 -2.83
N PRO A 140 16.03 4.48 -2.17
CA PRO A 140 16.50 5.24 -1.00
C PRO A 140 16.64 6.75 -1.24
N SER A 141 17.01 7.15 -2.46
CA SER A 141 17.11 8.56 -2.84
C SER A 141 15.73 9.23 -3.02
N ALA A 142 14.77 8.55 -3.65
CA ALA A 142 13.43 9.11 -3.87
C ALA A 142 12.62 9.18 -2.56
N GLU A 143 12.88 8.27 -1.63
CA GLU A 143 12.18 8.19 -0.34
C GLU A 143 12.84 9.05 0.75
N GLY A 144 13.96 9.72 0.45
CA GLY A 144 14.75 10.46 1.44
C GLY A 144 15.42 9.55 2.48
N ALA A 145 15.39 8.23 2.31
CA ALA A 145 15.93 7.26 3.25
C ALA A 145 17.45 7.33 3.36
N SER A 146 18.13 7.69 2.28
CA SER A 146 19.59 7.90 2.27
C SER A 146 20.04 8.93 3.29
N CYS A 147 19.26 10.00 3.49
CA CYS A 147 19.57 11.06 4.43
C CYS A 147 19.47 10.63 5.89
N TYR A 148 18.59 9.69 6.19
CA TYR A 148 18.39 9.20 7.56
C TYR A 148 19.36 8.07 7.94
N ASN A 149 19.87 7.34 6.94
CA ASN A 149 20.79 6.23 7.15
C ASN A 149 22.26 6.62 6.98
N TYR A 150 22.51 7.66 6.18
CA TYR A 150 23.84 8.18 5.88
C TYR A 150 23.78 9.71 5.94
N LYS A 151 24.86 10.39 6.37
CA LYS A 151 24.93 11.85 6.32
C LYS A 151 24.87 12.30 4.85
N CYS A 152 23.70 12.73 4.41
CA CYS A 152 23.54 13.26 3.05
C CYS A 152 23.95 14.73 2.99
N GLY A 153 24.65 15.08 1.91
CA GLY A 153 24.69 16.46 1.45
C GLY A 153 23.34 16.87 0.83
N PRO A 154 23.02 18.16 0.78
CA PRO A 154 21.74 18.65 0.21
C PRO A 154 21.49 18.31 -1.26
N GLN A 155 22.48 17.77 -1.95
CA GLN A 155 22.42 17.45 -3.39
C GLN A 155 22.16 15.97 -3.70
N GLU A 156 22.03 15.10 -2.69
CA GLU A 156 22.00 13.64 -2.89
C GLU A 156 20.59 13.04 -2.83
N ASN A 157 19.55 13.87 -2.65
CA ASN A 157 18.17 13.41 -2.53
C ASN A 157 17.27 14.03 -3.57
N GLN A 158 16.22 13.30 -3.89
CA GLN A 158 15.19 13.75 -4.81
C GLN A 158 14.04 14.38 -4.02
N ASP A 159 13.51 15.49 -4.55
CA ASP A 159 12.26 16.07 -4.07
C ASP A 159 11.08 15.27 -4.61
N ASN A 160 10.43 14.54 -3.73
CA ASN A 160 9.26 13.72 -4.05
C ASN A 160 8.19 13.86 -2.97
N ASN A 161 7.01 13.34 -3.30
CA ASN A 161 5.90 13.23 -2.36
C ASN A 161 5.33 11.81 -2.31
N ALA A 162 4.69 11.49 -1.20
CA ALA A 162 3.80 10.36 -1.05
C ALA A 162 2.56 10.82 -0.28
N THR A 163 1.38 10.50 -0.82
CA THR A 163 0.07 10.82 -0.25
C THR A 163 -0.64 9.53 0.13
N TYR A 164 -1.17 9.48 1.34
CA TYR A 164 -1.88 8.34 1.91
C TYR A 164 -3.34 8.73 2.14
N ILE A 165 -4.26 8.04 1.49
CA ILE A 165 -5.68 8.35 1.42
C ILE A 165 -6.46 7.22 2.08
N THR A 166 -7.26 7.51 3.11
CA THR A 166 -8.07 6.52 3.83
C THR A 166 -9.54 6.52 3.42
N ASP A 167 -9.93 7.39 2.48
CA ASP A 167 -11.28 7.40 1.92
C ASP A 167 -11.59 6.09 1.18
N LYS A 168 -12.66 5.42 1.57
CA LYS A 168 -13.04 4.11 1.04
C LYS A 168 -13.41 4.13 -0.44
N ARG A 169 -13.97 5.23 -0.93
CA ARG A 169 -14.34 5.38 -2.35
C ARG A 169 -13.08 5.51 -3.20
N GLU A 170 -12.11 6.32 -2.75
CA GLU A 170 -10.84 6.50 -3.44
C GLU A 170 -10.02 5.19 -3.45
N ILE A 171 -9.97 4.47 -2.33
CA ILE A 171 -9.33 3.15 -2.23
C ILE A 171 -9.95 2.18 -3.23
N ASN A 172 -11.28 2.12 -3.33
CA ASN A 172 -11.98 1.23 -4.26
C ASN A 172 -11.75 1.62 -5.72
N THR A 173 -11.75 2.93 -6.02
CA THR A 173 -11.42 3.45 -7.37
C THR A 173 -10.02 3.04 -7.80
N ALA A 174 -9.03 3.25 -6.92
CA ALA A 174 -7.64 2.83 -7.16
C ALA A 174 -7.53 1.31 -7.35
N LEU A 175 -8.23 0.51 -6.53
CA LEU A 175 -8.24 -0.94 -6.64
C LEU A 175 -8.84 -1.41 -7.98
N HIS A 176 -9.96 -0.83 -8.41
CA HIS A 176 -10.55 -1.15 -9.70
C HIS A 176 -9.59 -0.83 -10.86
N ASN A 177 -8.92 0.32 -10.82
CA ASN A 177 -7.91 0.65 -11.83
C ASN A 177 -6.73 -0.34 -11.80
N PHE A 178 -6.22 -0.69 -10.60
CA PHE A 178 -5.17 -1.70 -10.49
C PHE A 178 -5.60 -3.04 -11.12
N LEU A 179 -6.76 -3.55 -10.80
CA LEU A 179 -7.27 -4.82 -11.34
C LEU A 179 -7.43 -4.74 -12.87
N ARG A 180 -7.86 -3.60 -13.41
CA ARG A 180 -7.94 -3.38 -14.87
C ARG A 180 -6.57 -3.49 -15.54
N ILE A 181 -5.52 -2.88 -14.97
CA ILE A 181 -4.17 -2.96 -15.54
C ILE A 181 -3.53 -4.34 -15.31
N TRP A 182 -3.79 -4.96 -14.17
CA TRP A 182 -3.31 -6.31 -13.82
C TRP A 182 -3.85 -7.40 -14.76
N ASN A 183 -5.09 -7.25 -15.23
CA ASN A 183 -5.76 -8.25 -16.07
C ASN A 183 -5.55 -8.04 -17.58
N ARG A 184 -4.67 -7.13 -18.00
CA ARG A 184 -4.34 -6.96 -19.41
C ARG A 184 -3.74 -8.24 -20.00
N LYS A 185 -4.26 -8.72 -21.14
CA LYS A 185 -3.76 -9.91 -21.85
C LYS A 185 -2.30 -9.77 -22.29
N SER A 186 -1.82 -8.55 -22.49
CA SER A 186 -0.45 -8.26 -22.93
C SER A 186 0.60 -8.28 -21.81
N ASN A 187 0.19 -8.45 -20.55
CA ASN A 187 1.13 -8.52 -19.44
C ASN A 187 2.01 -9.77 -19.50
N ILE A 188 3.19 -9.65 -18.90
CA ILE A 188 4.13 -10.75 -18.70
C ILE A 188 3.94 -11.28 -17.28
N ASN A 189 3.82 -12.59 -17.11
CA ASN A 189 3.97 -13.24 -15.82
C ASN A 189 5.47 -13.38 -15.50
N VAL A 190 5.88 -13.00 -14.29
CA VAL A 190 7.30 -12.93 -13.89
C VAL A 190 7.67 -14.07 -12.93
N ASN A 191 6.67 -14.73 -12.33
CA ASN A 191 6.83 -15.93 -11.47
C ASN A 191 6.49 -17.16 -12.25
#